data_2ba8e10d2e96091e2ba400ba6044e51f
#
_entry.id   2ba8e10d2e96091e2ba400ba6044e51f
#
_cell.length_a   1.000
_cell.length_b   1.000
_cell.length_c   1.000
_cell.angle_alpha   90.00
_cell.angle_beta   90.00
_cell.angle_gamma   90.00
#
_symmetry.space_group_name_H-M   'P 1'
#
loop_
_entity.id
_entity.type
_entity.pdbx_description
1 polymer ?
#
loop_
_entity_poly.entity_id
_entity_poly.type
_entity_poly.pdbx_seq_one_letter_code
_entity_poly.pdbx_strand_id
1 'polypeptide(L)'
;MNIKNLFYGFIITILLVGCTAGSYTSKTSQIAETAYLASDYKSALELWEEIILTCNNKGKKADGKIYCDAGKAALALEQNEKAISYFKEAQYTKYADAEMYAAMAKAYQNIDNLSKEIMALEDYVKKFPNGKEIKLMQKRLFETYVESENWDLGMELHNKFDDETRMDKNIIEGNLIINQGLKNDDVCDELSSLLLKNNPDNIVALEWEAKKYFYKAEKKYQKEMDIYEKHKTRKQYAKLLKAIDVVNDNFTISLKYFKKLYKINPDSSYAKFLGNIYARFNDKEKAAYYRNMIK
;
A
#
# COMPACT_ATOMS: atom_id res chain seq x y z
N MET A 1 58.16 15.65 -77.72
CA MET A 1 58.27 14.27 -77.23
C MET A 1 57.74 14.29 -75.83
N ASN A 2 56.50 13.79 -75.65
CA ASN A 2 55.72 14.00 -74.46
C ASN A 2 55.84 12.84 -73.48
N ILE A 3 56.16 13.16 -72.26
CA ILE A 3 56.11 12.21 -71.14
C ILE A 3 54.85 12.54 -70.33
N LYS A 4 53.93 11.65 -70.39
CA LYS A 4 52.70 11.70 -69.61
C LYS A 4 52.94 11.17 -68.23
N ASN A 5 52.80 12.01 -67.22
CA ASN A 5 52.82 11.62 -65.79
C ASN A 5 51.54 10.83 -65.45
N LEU A 6 51.77 9.58 -65.03
CA LEU A 6 50.75 8.73 -64.49
C LEU A 6 50.64 8.96 -62.97
N PHE A 7 49.65 9.71 -62.52
CA PHE A 7 49.29 9.85 -61.08
C PHE A 7 48.51 8.61 -60.66
N TYR A 8 49.12 7.71 -59.94
CA TYR A 8 48.42 6.66 -59.21
C TYR A 8 47.85 7.24 -57.96
N GLY A 9 46.54 7.54 -57.97
CA GLY A 9 45.76 7.84 -56.78
C GLY A 9 45.56 6.58 -55.91
N PHE A 10 46.21 6.58 -54.77
CA PHE A 10 46.04 5.55 -53.75
C PHE A 10 44.71 5.86 -53.04
N ILE A 11 43.61 5.21 -53.47
CA ILE A 11 42.33 5.27 -52.78
C ILE A 11 42.45 4.43 -51.51
N ILE A 12 42.71 5.08 -50.35
CA ILE A 12 42.58 4.47 -49.05
C ILE A 12 41.08 4.30 -48.80
N THR A 13 40.57 3.11 -49.04
CA THR A 13 39.25 2.68 -48.56
C THR A 13 39.31 2.53 -47.06
N ILE A 14 38.91 3.58 -46.35
CA ILE A 14 38.61 3.49 -44.92
C ILE A 14 37.36 2.64 -44.82
N LEU A 15 37.55 1.34 -44.58
CA LEU A 15 36.50 0.45 -44.10
C LEU A 15 36.08 0.96 -42.71
N LEU A 16 34.99 1.71 -42.68
CA LEU A 16 34.27 2.01 -41.43
C LEU A 16 33.78 0.69 -40.84
N VAL A 17 34.60 0.08 -39.98
CA VAL A 17 34.14 -0.98 -39.07
C VAL A 17 33.27 -0.32 -38.01
N GLY A 18 32.07 0.00 -38.44
CA GLY A 18 31.04 0.66 -37.61
C GLY A 18 30.00 -0.27 -37.00
N CYS A 19 30.23 -1.59 -37.01
CA CYS A 19 29.16 -2.56 -36.65
C CYS A 19 29.45 -3.48 -35.46
N THR A 20 30.58 -3.40 -34.76
CA THR A 20 30.88 -4.43 -33.75
C THR A 20 30.28 -4.15 -32.37
N ALA A 21 30.09 -2.90 -31.99
CA ALA A 21 29.58 -2.56 -30.66
C ALA A 21 28.06 -2.79 -30.54
N GLY A 22 27.27 -2.46 -31.56
CA GLY A 22 25.84 -2.70 -31.57
C GLY A 22 25.47 -4.19 -31.63
N SER A 23 26.24 -4.97 -32.38
CA SER A 23 26.06 -6.43 -32.47
C SER A 23 26.43 -7.15 -31.16
N TYR A 24 27.48 -6.71 -30.46
CA TYR A 24 27.86 -7.27 -29.18
C TYR A 24 26.81 -7.02 -28.09
N THR A 25 26.39 -5.78 -27.92
CA THR A 25 25.39 -5.43 -26.92
C THR A 25 24.02 -6.11 -27.17
N SER A 26 23.66 -6.28 -28.44
CA SER A 26 22.45 -7.00 -28.83
C SER A 26 22.51 -8.50 -28.47
N LYS A 27 23.64 -9.16 -28.77
CA LYS A 27 23.81 -10.58 -28.44
C LYS A 27 23.86 -10.80 -26.92
N THR A 28 24.63 -9.98 -26.19
CA THR A 28 24.72 -10.06 -24.72
C THR A 28 23.33 -9.81 -24.07
N SER A 29 22.55 -8.86 -24.59
CA SER A 29 21.18 -8.61 -24.11
C SER A 29 20.25 -9.81 -24.30
N GLN A 30 20.34 -10.51 -25.44
CA GLN A 30 19.55 -11.73 -25.66
C GLN A 30 19.93 -12.86 -24.71
N ILE A 31 21.22 -13.01 -24.40
CA ILE A 31 21.69 -14.00 -23.42
C ILE A 31 21.17 -13.65 -22.03
N ALA A 32 21.23 -12.37 -21.65
CA ALA A 32 20.71 -11.87 -20.37
C ALA A 32 19.21 -12.12 -20.25
N GLU A 33 18.43 -11.84 -21.31
CA GLU A 33 16.99 -12.10 -21.33
C GLU A 33 16.69 -13.60 -21.20
N THR A 34 17.45 -14.46 -21.88
CA THR A 34 17.32 -15.92 -21.75
C THR A 34 17.62 -16.39 -20.34
N ALA A 35 18.66 -15.87 -19.69
CA ALA A 35 18.98 -16.17 -18.30
C ALA A 35 17.86 -15.71 -17.35
N TYR A 36 17.33 -14.49 -17.57
CA TYR A 36 16.21 -13.98 -16.79
C TYR A 36 14.96 -14.86 -16.88
N LEU A 37 14.58 -15.28 -18.10
CA LEU A 37 13.46 -16.17 -18.34
C LEU A 37 13.66 -17.57 -17.73
N ALA A 38 14.93 -18.01 -17.61
CA ALA A 38 15.29 -19.23 -16.90
C ALA A 38 15.38 -19.04 -15.36
N SER A 39 15.00 -17.87 -14.84
CA SER A 39 15.12 -17.48 -13.42
C SER A 39 16.55 -17.41 -12.89
N ASP A 40 17.56 -17.39 -13.77
CA ASP A 40 18.94 -17.08 -13.40
C ASP A 40 19.14 -15.55 -13.37
N TYR A 41 18.51 -14.93 -12.38
CA TYR A 41 18.50 -13.47 -12.25
C TYR A 41 19.90 -12.90 -11.98
N LYS A 42 20.78 -13.68 -11.36
CA LYS A 42 22.16 -13.24 -11.08
C LYS A 42 22.95 -13.10 -12.37
N SER A 43 22.98 -14.13 -13.20
CA SER A 43 23.67 -14.08 -14.49
C SER A 43 23.05 -13.03 -15.42
N ALA A 44 21.72 -12.90 -15.41
CA ALA A 44 21.02 -11.88 -16.19
C ALA A 44 21.44 -10.46 -15.77
N LEU A 45 21.48 -10.18 -14.46
CA LEU A 45 21.90 -8.88 -13.93
C LEU A 45 23.35 -8.57 -14.30
N GLU A 46 24.28 -9.52 -14.09
CA GLU A 46 25.71 -9.36 -14.42
C GLU A 46 25.89 -8.98 -15.90
N LEU A 47 25.15 -9.65 -16.81
CA LEU A 47 25.23 -9.38 -18.25
C LEU A 47 24.67 -7.99 -18.61
N TRP A 48 23.54 -7.56 -18.02
CA TRP A 48 23.02 -6.21 -18.26
C TRP A 48 23.94 -5.13 -17.68
N GLU A 49 24.56 -5.38 -16.51
CA GLU A 49 25.55 -4.48 -15.93
C GLU A 49 26.80 -4.35 -16.80
N GLU A 50 27.25 -5.43 -17.44
CA GLU A 50 28.36 -5.41 -18.41
C GLU A 50 28.03 -4.51 -19.62
N ILE A 51 26.80 -4.59 -20.15
CA ILE A 51 26.32 -3.69 -21.21
C ILE A 51 26.33 -2.23 -20.74
N ILE A 52 25.77 -1.96 -19.55
CA ILE A 52 25.74 -0.61 -18.96
C ILE A 52 27.14 -0.04 -18.80
N LEU A 53 28.08 -0.84 -18.25
CA LEU A 53 29.47 -0.46 -18.08
C LEU A 53 30.14 -0.16 -19.42
N THR A 54 29.91 -1.03 -20.42
CA THR A 54 30.46 -0.84 -21.78
C THR A 54 29.98 0.45 -22.42
N CYS A 55 28.71 0.80 -22.24
CA CYS A 55 28.16 2.07 -22.71
C CYS A 55 28.78 3.27 -21.98
N ASN A 56 28.85 3.20 -20.64
CA ASN A 56 29.42 4.26 -19.82
C ASN A 56 30.92 4.54 -20.16
N ASN A 57 31.71 3.50 -20.39
CA ASN A 57 33.11 3.62 -20.79
C ASN A 57 33.29 4.32 -22.16
N LYS A 58 32.22 4.34 -22.98
CA LYS A 58 32.19 5.08 -24.27
C LYS A 58 31.55 6.49 -24.11
N GLY A 59 31.33 6.95 -22.89
CA GLY A 59 30.70 8.24 -22.60
C GLY A 59 29.20 8.31 -23.00
N LYS A 60 28.50 7.17 -23.09
CA LYS A 60 27.10 7.07 -23.50
C LYS A 60 26.28 6.34 -22.42
N LYS A 61 25.02 6.70 -22.30
CA LYS A 61 24.07 5.89 -21.52
C LYS A 61 23.66 4.65 -22.31
N ALA A 62 23.38 3.56 -21.62
CA ALA A 62 22.73 2.40 -22.20
C ALA A 62 21.27 2.74 -22.58
N ASP A 63 20.64 1.89 -23.39
CA ASP A 63 19.21 1.99 -23.69
C ASP A 63 18.39 1.85 -22.41
N GLY A 64 17.30 2.59 -22.33
CA GLY A 64 16.43 2.57 -21.15
C GLY A 64 15.82 1.20 -20.83
N LYS A 65 15.59 0.38 -21.87
CA LYS A 65 15.14 -1.00 -21.68
C LYS A 65 16.19 -1.85 -20.93
N ILE A 66 17.47 -1.65 -21.21
CA ILE A 66 18.56 -2.35 -20.50
C ILE A 66 18.56 -2.01 -19.00
N TYR A 67 18.39 -0.72 -18.66
CA TYR A 67 18.23 -0.32 -17.26
C TYR A 67 16.98 -0.92 -16.62
N CYS A 68 15.85 -0.94 -17.35
CA CYS A 68 14.62 -1.55 -16.86
C CYS A 68 14.80 -3.04 -16.56
N ASP A 69 15.40 -3.78 -17.48
CA ASP A 69 15.63 -5.22 -17.35
C ASP A 69 16.63 -5.54 -16.22
N ALA A 70 17.71 -4.75 -16.10
CA ALA A 70 18.63 -4.83 -14.96
C ALA A 70 17.92 -4.55 -13.63
N GLY A 71 17.03 -3.57 -13.62
CA GLY A 71 16.20 -3.25 -12.45
C GLY A 71 15.26 -4.40 -12.05
N LYS A 72 14.61 -5.04 -13.02
CA LYS A 72 13.77 -6.23 -12.77
C LYS A 72 14.57 -7.41 -12.22
N ALA A 73 15.77 -7.66 -12.75
CA ALA A 73 16.65 -8.71 -12.23
C ALA A 73 17.14 -8.40 -10.81
N ALA A 74 17.54 -7.15 -10.54
CA ALA A 74 17.93 -6.72 -9.21
C ALA A 74 16.77 -6.86 -8.20
N LEU A 75 15.53 -6.53 -8.60
CA LEU A 75 14.35 -6.72 -7.77
C LEU A 75 14.10 -8.20 -7.44
N ALA A 76 14.25 -9.08 -8.44
CA ALA A 76 14.10 -10.53 -8.25
C ALA A 76 15.17 -11.13 -7.31
N LEU A 77 16.31 -10.45 -7.15
CA LEU A 77 17.37 -10.75 -6.19
C LEU A 77 17.22 -10.00 -4.86
N GLU A 78 16.05 -9.37 -4.61
CA GLU A 78 15.77 -8.56 -3.42
C GLU A 78 16.71 -7.35 -3.22
N GLN A 79 17.45 -6.95 -4.27
CA GLN A 79 18.32 -5.77 -4.28
C GLN A 79 17.50 -4.51 -4.59
N ASN A 80 16.59 -4.15 -3.69
CA ASN A 80 15.53 -3.16 -3.94
C ASN A 80 16.07 -1.77 -4.28
N GLU A 81 17.06 -1.25 -3.55
CA GLU A 81 17.65 0.08 -3.81
C GLU A 81 18.37 0.12 -5.17
N LYS A 82 19.03 -0.98 -5.53
CA LYS A 82 19.71 -1.13 -6.83
C LYS A 82 18.66 -1.17 -7.96
N ALA A 83 17.58 -1.91 -7.77
CA ALA A 83 16.45 -1.94 -8.71
C ALA A 83 15.87 -0.54 -8.93
N ILE A 84 15.60 0.20 -7.85
CA ILE A 84 15.09 1.58 -7.90
C ILE A 84 16.06 2.49 -8.65
N SER A 85 17.36 2.34 -8.43
CA SER A 85 18.38 3.13 -9.14
C SER A 85 18.31 2.88 -10.65
N TYR A 86 18.21 1.62 -11.08
CA TYR A 86 18.09 1.29 -12.49
C TYR A 86 16.78 1.76 -13.10
N PHE A 87 15.63 1.65 -12.42
CA PHE A 87 14.37 2.18 -12.91
C PHE A 87 14.42 3.71 -13.10
N LYS A 88 15.09 4.44 -12.21
CA LYS A 88 15.33 5.88 -12.38
C LYS A 88 16.19 6.19 -13.61
N GLU A 89 17.24 5.41 -13.86
CA GLU A 89 18.06 5.55 -15.08
C GLU A 89 17.24 5.24 -16.34
N ALA A 90 16.35 4.23 -16.31
CA ALA A 90 15.43 3.95 -17.39
C ALA A 90 14.51 5.16 -17.68
N GLN A 91 13.91 5.75 -16.64
CA GLN A 91 13.11 6.96 -16.77
C GLN A 91 13.91 8.15 -17.30
N TYR A 92 15.15 8.34 -16.82
CA TYR A 92 16.03 9.39 -17.30
C TYR A 92 16.31 9.27 -18.81
N THR A 93 16.46 8.05 -19.31
CA THR A 93 16.63 7.74 -20.74
C THR A 93 15.30 7.70 -21.51
N LYS A 94 14.21 8.18 -20.89
CA LYS A 94 12.84 8.27 -21.45
C LYS A 94 12.22 6.91 -21.78
N TYR A 95 12.67 5.85 -21.14
CA TYR A 95 12.01 4.55 -21.19
C TYR A 95 10.99 4.43 -20.06
N ALA A 96 9.80 3.93 -20.41
CA ALA A 96 8.77 3.66 -19.45
C ALA A 96 7.79 2.63 -20.05
N ASP A 97 7.58 1.53 -19.35
CA ASP A 97 6.52 0.58 -19.64
C ASP A 97 5.73 0.21 -18.35
N ALA A 98 4.65 -0.53 -18.53
CA ALA A 98 3.80 -0.92 -17.42
C ALA A 98 4.53 -1.81 -16.41
N GLU A 99 5.32 -2.78 -16.88
CA GLU A 99 6.08 -3.69 -16.03
C GLU A 99 7.11 -2.96 -15.17
N MET A 100 7.77 -1.93 -15.73
CA MET A 100 8.73 -1.11 -14.98
C MET A 100 8.06 -0.39 -13.81
N TYR A 101 6.90 0.24 -14.02
CA TYR A 101 6.21 0.94 -12.93
C TYR A 101 5.68 -0.02 -11.88
N ALA A 102 5.16 -1.18 -12.28
CA ALA A 102 4.73 -2.23 -11.35
C ALA A 102 5.92 -2.73 -10.49
N ALA A 103 7.08 -3.01 -11.14
CA ALA A 103 8.28 -3.44 -10.47
C ALA A 103 8.85 -2.33 -9.56
N MET A 104 8.78 -1.07 -9.98
CA MET A 104 9.22 0.08 -9.20
C MET A 104 8.36 0.28 -7.95
N ALA A 105 7.03 0.14 -8.07
CA ALA A 105 6.11 0.17 -6.94
C ALA A 105 6.44 -0.95 -5.94
N LYS A 106 6.67 -2.17 -6.44
CA LYS A 106 7.06 -3.31 -5.62
C LYS A 106 8.39 -3.09 -4.89
N ALA A 107 9.38 -2.50 -5.56
CA ALA A 107 10.67 -2.18 -4.95
C ALA A 107 10.52 -1.14 -3.82
N TYR A 108 9.68 -0.12 -4.01
CA TYR A 108 9.38 0.85 -2.95
C TYR A 108 8.59 0.24 -1.79
N GLN A 109 7.64 -0.64 -2.07
CA GLN A 109 6.91 -1.41 -1.05
C GLN A 109 7.88 -2.21 -0.18
N ASN A 110 8.85 -2.92 -0.81
CA ASN A 110 9.82 -3.77 -0.10
C ASN A 110 10.74 -2.98 0.86
N ILE A 111 10.92 -1.68 0.65
CA ILE A 111 11.72 -0.80 1.53
C ILE A 111 10.86 0.15 2.37
N ASP A 112 9.58 -0.16 2.53
CA ASP A 112 8.59 0.61 3.33
C ASP A 112 8.52 2.10 2.94
N ASN A 113 8.74 2.42 1.65
CA ASN A 113 8.64 3.80 1.16
C ASN A 113 7.27 4.08 0.54
N LEU A 114 6.25 4.16 1.39
CA LEU A 114 4.85 4.32 1.00
C LEU A 114 4.63 5.51 0.04
N SER A 115 5.25 6.65 0.32
CA SER A 115 5.11 7.85 -0.53
C SER A 115 5.60 7.63 -1.97
N LYS A 116 6.71 6.92 -2.16
CA LYS A 116 7.25 6.61 -3.49
C LYS A 116 6.52 5.45 -4.16
N GLU A 117 6.00 4.52 -3.38
CA GLU A 117 5.13 3.46 -3.88
C GLU A 117 3.86 4.07 -4.49
N ILE A 118 3.18 4.97 -3.76
CA ILE A 118 1.99 5.68 -4.27
C ILE A 118 2.29 6.37 -5.60
N MET A 119 3.39 7.14 -5.68
CA MET A 119 3.77 7.83 -6.93
C MET A 119 3.95 6.87 -8.11
N ALA A 120 4.59 5.71 -7.87
CA ALA A 120 4.80 4.71 -8.93
C ALA A 120 3.49 4.05 -9.37
N LEU A 121 2.58 3.77 -8.43
CA LEU A 121 1.25 3.22 -8.69
C LEU A 121 0.35 4.22 -9.43
N GLU A 122 0.35 5.49 -9.03
CA GLU A 122 -0.39 6.57 -9.72
C GLU A 122 0.11 6.74 -11.15
N ASP A 123 1.42 6.72 -11.36
CA ASP A 123 2.03 6.77 -12.68
C ASP A 123 1.62 5.57 -13.55
N TYR A 124 1.60 4.35 -12.97
CA TYR A 124 1.10 3.17 -13.66
C TYR A 124 -0.35 3.35 -14.11
N VAL A 125 -1.24 3.64 -13.16
CA VAL A 125 -2.68 3.76 -13.42
C VAL A 125 -2.99 4.84 -14.45
N LYS A 126 -2.27 5.96 -14.39
CA LYS A 126 -2.44 7.09 -15.32
C LYS A 126 -1.92 6.78 -16.73
N LYS A 127 -0.73 6.18 -16.83
CA LYS A 127 -0.04 5.98 -18.12
C LYS A 127 -0.48 4.70 -18.84
N PHE A 128 -0.91 3.69 -18.09
CA PHE A 128 -1.27 2.37 -18.61
C PHE A 128 -2.68 1.92 -18.17
N PRO A 129 -3.75 2.69 -18.50
CA PRO A 129 -5.11 2.39 -18.06
C PRO A 129 -5.65 1.06 -18.59
N ASN A 130 -5.04 0.51 -19.62
CA ASN A 130 -5.35 -0.80 -20.21
C ASN A 130 -4.22 -1.83 -19.97
N GLY A 131 -3.32 -1.56 -19.05
CA GLY A 131 -2.22 -2.45 -18.70
C GLY A 131 -2.73 -3.80 -18.18
N LYS A 132 -1.99 -4.88 -18.44
CA LYS A 132 -2.38 -6.24 -18.05
C LYS A 132 -2.68 -6.36 -16.53
N GLU A 133 -1.98 -5.61 -15.71
CA GLU A 133 -2.09 -5.67 -14.25
C GLU A 133 -2.87 -4.47 -13.66
N ILE A 134 -3.62 -3.73 -14.48
CA ILE A 134 -4.30 -2.50 -14.05
C ILE A 134 -5.17 -2.71 -12.80
N LYS A 135 -5.97 -3.78 -12.74
CA LYS A 135 -6.82 -4.08 -11.57
C LYS A 135 -5.98 -4.33 -10.31
N LEU A 136 -4.86 -5.06 -10.44
CA LEU A 136 -3.96 -5.33 -9.31
C LEU A 136 -3.31 -4.03 -8.80
N MET A 137 -2.81 -3.20 -9.72
CA MET A 137 -2.19 -1.92 -9.37
C MET A 137 -3.20 -0.94 -8.75
N GLN A 138 -4.43 -0.90 -9.25
CA GLN A 138 -5.50 -0.09 -8.68
C GLN A 138 -5.89 -0.56 -7.27
N LYS A 139 -5.99 -1.88 -7.02
CA LYS A 139 -6.24 -2.41 -5.67
C LYS A 139 -5.11 -2.03 -4.72
N ARG A 140 -3.84 -2.21 -5.13
CA ARG A 140 -2.71 -1.82 -4.29
C ARG A 140 -2.66 -0.31 -4.05
N LEU A 141 -2.96 0.51 -5.06
CA LEU A 141 -3.06 1.97 -4.90
C LEU A 141 -4.15 2.36 -3.89
N PHE A 142 -5.30 1.69 -3.94
CA PHE A 142 -6.36 1.89 -2.96
C PHE A 142 -5.89 1.55 -1.53
N GLU A 143 -5.22 0.41 -1.35
CA GLU A 143 -4.63 0.02 -0.05
C GLU A 143 -3.63 1.06 0.45
N THR A 144 -2.76 1.59 -0.43
CA THR A 144 -1.78 2.63 -0.05
C THR A 144 -2.45 3.96 0.32
N TYR A 145 -3.58 4.31 -0.28
CA TYR A 145 -4.37 5.47 0.14
C TYR A 145 -5.00 5.25 1.52
N VAL A 146 -5.46 4.03 1.83
CA VAL A 146 -5.93 3.67 3.18
C VAL A 146 -4.79 3.77 4.19
N GLU A 147 -3.63 3.17 3.90
CA GLU A 147 -2.43 3.19 4.76
C GLU A 147 -1.91 4.61 5.03
N SER A 148 -2.02 5.51 4.05
CA SER A 148 -1.55 6.90 4.13
C SER A 148 -2.63 7.90 4.58
N GLU A 149 -3.82 7.43 4.96
CA GLU A 149 -4.96 8.25 5.36
C GLU A 149 -5.41 9.27 4.28
N ASN A 150 -5.15 8.98 3.02
CA ASN A 150 -5.61 9.78 1.87
C ASN A 150 -7.08 9.44 1.52
N TRP A 151 -7.98 9.75 2.44
CA TRP A 151 -9.39 9.31 2.39
C TRP A 151 -10.13 9.72 1.12
N ASP A 152 -9.95 10.96 0.67
CA ASP A 152 -10.63 11.48 -0.53
C ASP A 152 -10.16 10.75 -1.80
N LEU A 153 -8.84 10.53 -1.96
CA LEU A 153 -8.28 9.81 -3.10
C LEU A 153 -8.69 8.33 -3.08
N GLY A 154 -8.70 7.73 -1.89
CA GLY A 154 -9.17 6.36 -1.70
C GLY A 154 -10.64 6.21 -2.10
N MET A 155 -11.51 7.13 -1.68
CA MET A 155 -12.93 7.14 -2.06
C MET A 155 -13.13 7.38 -3.55
N GLU A 156 -12.36 8.31 -4.16
CA GLU A 156 -12.42 8.56 -5.60
C GLU A 156 -12.05 7.30 -6.40
N LEU A 157 -10.99 6.60 -5.98
CA LEU A 157 -10.57 5.35 -6.64
C LEU A 157 -11.58 4.23 -6.43
N HIS A 158 -12.12 4.07 -5.20
CA HIS A 158 -13.18 3.10 -4.89
C HIS A 158 -14.40 3.26 -5.79
N ASN A 159 -14.81 4.50 -6.07
CA ASN A 159 -15.95 4.80 -6.93
C ASN A 159 -15.74 4.39 -8.40
N LYS A 160 -14.48 4.20 -8.83
CA LYS A 160 -14.11 3.74 -10.18
C LYS A 160 -14.03 2.22 -10.30
N PHE A 161 -14.05 1.48 -9.18
CA PHE A 161 -14.02 0.02 -9.20
C PHE A 161 -15.30 -0.57 -9.79
N ASP A 162 -15.15 -1.69 -10.49
CA ASP A 162 -16.29 -2.52 -10.85
C ASP A 162 -16.89 -3.26 -9.64
N ASP A 163 -18.10 -3.79 -9.79
CA ASP A 163 -18.81 -4.43 -8.69
C ASP A 163 -18.05 -5.64 -8.12
N GLU A 164 -17.36 -6.41 -8.96
CA GLU A 164 -16.53 -7.53 -8.53
C GLU A 164 -15.41 -7.07 -7.60
N THR A 165 -14.69 -6.02 -8.00
CA THR A 165 -13.60 -5.44 -7.20
C THR A 165 -14.10 -4.86 -5.89
N ARG A 166 -15.28 -4.18 -5.90
CA ARG A 166 -15.90 -3.64 -4.67
C ARG A 166 -16.28 -4.72 -3.67
N MET A 167 -16.55 -5.95 -4.14
CA MET A 167 -16.88 -7.09 -3.26
C MET A 167 -15.64 -7.84 -2.73
N ASP A 168 -14.45 -7.44 -3.14
CA ASP A 168 -13.22 -7.96 -2.55
C ASP A 168 -13.13 -7.59 -1.07
N LYS A 169 -12.79 -8.59 -0.24
CA LYS A 169 -12.74 -8.42 1.22
C LYS A 169 -11.86 -7.24 1.65
N ASN A 170 -10.66 -7.12 1.08
CA ASN A 170 -9.72 -6.07 1.45
C ASN A 170 -10.23 -4.69 1.01
N ILE A 171 -10.94 -4.63 -0.11
CA ILE A 171 -11.57 -3.38 -0.59
C ILE A 171 -12.73 -2.97 0.33
N ILE A 172 -13.56 -3.92 0.80
CA ILE A 172 -14.63 -3.61 1.76
C ILE A 172 -14.04 -3.15 3.10
N GLU A 173 -12.99 -3.81 3.60
CA GLU A 173 -12.29 -3.40 4.82
C GLU A 173 -11.68 -2.01 4.69
N GLY A 174 -10.98 -1.74 3.59
CA GLY A 174 -10.41 -0.42 3.29
C GLY A 174 -11.49 0.66 3.16
N ASN A 175 -12.62 0.35 2.51
CA ASN A 175 -13.76 1.26 2.40
C ASN A 175 -14.37 1.58 3.78
N LEU A 176 -14.46 0.60 4.68
CA LEU A 176 -14.87 0.85 6.07
C LEU A 176 -13.90 1.81 6.77
N ILE A 177 -12.58 1.62 6.63
CA ILE A 177 -11.56 2.49 7.23
C ILE A 177 -11.65 3.92 6.67
N ILE A 178 -11.79 4.07 5.35
CA ILE A 178 -11.96 5.38 4.69
C ILE A 178 -13.20 6.09 5.25
N ASN A 179 -14.34 5.40 5.34
CA ASN A 179 -15.57 6.00 5.84
C ASN A 179 -15.49 6.35 7.33
N GLN A 180 -14.72 5.63 8.14
CA GLN A 180 -14.38 6.05 9.51
C GLN A 180 -13.62 7.38 9.52
N GLY A 181 -12.59 7.53 8.66
CA GLY A 181 -11.85 8.77 8.49
C GLY A 181 -12.73 9.94 8.03
N LEU A 182 -13.65 9.69 7.10
CA LEU A 182 -14.62 10.66 6.59
C LEU A 182 -15.82 10.89 7.54
N LYS A 183 -15.94 10.13 8.63
CA LYS A 183 -17.04 10.21 9.62
C LYS A 183 -18.42 9.89 9.04
N ASN A 184 -18.49 8.97 8.12
CA ASN A 184 -19.71 8.47 7.49
C ASN A 184 -20.26 7.27 8.29
N ASP A 185 -20.72 7.52 9.51
CA ASP A 185 -21.09 6.48 10.49
C ASP A 185 -22.13 5.48 9.95
N ASP A 186 -23.13 5.93 9.20
CA ASP A 186 -24.16 5.06 8.64
C ASP A 186 -23.59 4.06 7.63
N VAL A 187 -22.66 4.50 6.77
CA VAL A 187 -21.97 3.62 5.81
C VAL A 187 -21.05 2.64 6.55
N CYS A 188 -20.39 3.09 7.61
CA CYS A 188 -19.59 2.20 8.46
C CYS A 188 -20.43 1.10 9.10
N ASP A 189 -21.65 1.39 9.52
CA ASP A 189 -22.59 0.40 10.10
C ASP A 189 -23.01 -0.65 9.06
N GLU A 190 -23.28 -0.25 7.83
CA GLU A 190 -23.59 -1.16 6.73
C GLU A 190 -22.41 -2.07 6.38
N LEU A 191 -21.22 -1.48 6.21
CA LEU A 191 -20.01 -2.22 5.85
C LEU A 191 -19.55 -3.17 6.95
N SER A 192 -19.59 -2.74 8.22
CA SER A 192 -19.25 -3.60 9.36
C SER A 192 -20.21 -4.78 9.48
N SER A 193 -21.51 -4.56 9.28
CA SER A 193 -22.51 -5.63 9.28
C SER A 193 -22.27 -6.64 8.16
N LEU A 194 -21.94 -6.17 6.96
CA LEU A 194 -21.59 -7.03 5.82
C LEU A 194 -20.34 -7.88 6.11
N LEU A 195 -19.28 -7.24 6.63
CA LEU A 195 -18.04 -7.93 6.97
C LEU A 195 -18.25 -8.99 8.05
N LEU A 196 -18.99 -8.68 9.13
CA LEU A 196 -19.28 -9.61 10.22
C LEU A 196 -20.22 -10.76 9.83
N LYS A 197 -21.09 -10.54 8.86
CA LYS A 197 -21.91 -11.61 8.27
C LYS A 197 -21.07 -12.64 7.53
N ASN A 198 -20.06 -12.19 6.80
CA ASN A 198 -19.17 -13.04 6.00
C ASN A 198 -18.03 -13.65 6.85
N ASN A 199 -17.49 -12.88 7.77
CA ASN A 199 -16.47 -13.31 8.71
C ASN A 199 -16.75 -12.71 10.10
N PRO A 200 -17.35 -13.48 11.03
CA PRO A 200 -17.64 -13.00 12.38
C PRO A 200 -16.40 -12.56 13.18
N ASP A 201 -15.20 -12.96 12.77
CA ASP A 201 -13.93 -12.62 13.42
C ASP A 201 -13.18 -11.48 12.70
N ASN A 202 -13.85 -10.76 11.80
CA ASN A 202 -13.25 -9.63 11.09
C ASN A 202 -12.85 -8.52 12.07
N ILE A 203 -11.56 -8.27 12.20
CA ILE A 203 -11.00 -7.35 13.21
C ILE A 203 -11.46 -5.92 12.97
N VAL A 204 -11.41 -5.43 11.72
CA VAL A 204 -11.76 -4.06 11.37
C VAL A 204 -13.24 -3.76 11.73
N ALA A 205 -14.13 -4.67 11.38
CA ALA A 205 -15.55 -4.54 11.69
C ALA A 205 -15.86 -4.69 13.19
N LEU A 206 -15.17 -5.63 13.88
CA LEU A 206 -15.29 -5.78 15.33
C LEU A 206 -14.83 -4.52 16.07
N GLU A 207 -13.73 -3.89 15.61
CA GLU A 207 -13.26 -2.62 16.18
C GLU A 207 -14.24 -1.49 16.00
N TRP A 208 -14.83 -1.37 14.81
CA TRP A 208 -15.88 -0.37 14.56
C TRP A 208 -17.01 -0.54 15.55
N GLU A 209 -17.60 -1.72 15.62
CA GLU A 209 -18.74 -2.01 16.52
C GLU A 209 -18.36 -1.78 17.99
N ALA A 210 -17.20 -2.25 18.43
CA ALA A 210 -16.74 -2.09 19.80
C ALA A 210 -16.59 -0.61 20.18
N LYS A 211 -15.91 0.18 19.34
CA LYS A 211 -15.68 1.62 19.57
C LYS A 211 -16.97 2.42 19.48
N LYS A 212 -17.83 2.14 18.49
CA LYS A 212 -19.14 2.79 18.32
C LYS A 212 -19.97 2.72 19.59
N TYR A 213 -20.18 1.53 20.14
CA TYR A 213 -20.98 1.34 21.35
C TYR A 213 -20.28 1.93 22.59
N PHE A 214 -18.95 1.86 22.68
CA PHE A 214 -18.20 2.50 23.75
C PHE A 214 -18.43 4.02 23.78
N TYR A 215 -18.17 4.69 22.65
CA TYR A 215 -18.31 6.15 22.59
C TYR A 215 -19.75 6.62 22.68
N LYS A 216 -20.72 5.82 22.21
CA LYS A 216 -22.15 6.08 22.39
C LYS A 216 -22.51 6.06 23.88
N ALA A 217 -22.00 5.10 24.64
CA ALA A 217 -22.20 5.00 26.08
C ALA A 217 -21.55 6.19 26.80
N GLU A 218 -20.27 6.49 26.55
CA GLU A 218 -19.54 7.60 27.18
C GLU A 218 -20.23 8.95 26.90
N LYS A 219 -20.57 9.22 25.66
CA LYS A 219 -21.25 10.47 25.26
C LYS A 219 -22.62 10.63 25.97
N LYS A 220 -23.38 9.55 26.05
CA LYS A 220 -24.67 9.56 26.75
C LYS A 220 -24.49 9.80 28.24
N TYR A 221 -23.57 9.08 28.88
CA TYR A 221 -23.24 9.22 30.29
C TYR A 221 -22.84 10.66 30.62
N GLN A 222 -21.84 11.20 29.91
CA GLN A 222 -21.32 12.54 30.13
C GLN A 222 -22.43 13.59 30.00
N LYS A 223 -23.23 13.50 28.94
CA LYS A 223 -24.37 14.43 28.71
C LYS A 223 -25.35 14.45 29.90
N GLU A 224 -25.77 13.29 30.37
CA GLU A 224 -26.78 13.23 31.44
C GLU A 224 -26.18 13.61 32.81
N MET A 225 -24.91 13.30 33.05
CA MET A 225 -24.20 13.77 34.24
C MET A 225 -24.08 15.29 34.26
N ASP A 226 -23.67 15.92 33.15
CA ASP A 226 -23.57 17.39 33.06
C ASP A 226 -24.91 18.10 33.32
N ILE A 227 -26.02 17.52 32.83
CA ILE A 227 -27.36 18.03 33.08
C ILE A 227 -27.71 17.89 34.58
N TYR A 228 -27.44 16.73 35.15
CA TYR A 228 -27.70 16.49 36.58
C TYR A 228 -26.85 17.38 37.47
N GLU A 229 -25.57 17.55 37.21
CA GLU A 229 -24.71 18.42 38.01
C GLU A 229 -25.15 19.89 38.00
N LYS A 230 -25.72 20.39 36.88
CA LYS A 230 -26.26 21.73 36.77
C LYS A 230 -27.61 21.89 37.51
N HIS A 231 -28.38 20.82 37.60
CA HIS A 231 -29.76 20.86 38.15
C HIS A 231 -30.06 19.64 39.03
N LYS A 232 -29.51 19.60 40.27
CA LYS A 232 -29.62 18.48 41.23
C LYS A 232 -31.00 18.35 41.81
N THR A 233 -32.01 17.99 40.98
CA THR A 233 -33.40 17.73 41.42
C THR A 233 -33.67 16.22 41.42
N ARG A 234 -34.69 15.80 42.22
CA ARG A 234 -35.20 14.41 42.19
C ARG A 234 -35.65 13.98 40.80
N LYS A 235 -36.28 14.87 40.03
CA LYS A 235 -36.69 14.61 38.66
C LYS A 235 -35.51 14.34 37.72
N GLN A 236 -34.47 15.15 37.87
CA GLN A 236 -33.26 14.99 37.03
C GLN A 236 -32.46 13.76 37.43
N TYR A 237 -32.41 13.43 38.73
CA TYR A 237 -31.79 12.19 39.18
C TYR A 237 -32.51 10.94 38.63
N ALA A 238 -33.85 10.92 38.61
CA ALA A 238 -34.60 9.84 38.01
C ALA A 238 -34.37 9.68 36.51
N LYS A 239 -34.14 10.80 35.77
CA LYS A 239 -33.74 10.75 34.36
C LYS A 239 -32.31 10.18 34.18
N LEU A 240 -31.40 10.61 35.05
CA LEU A 240 -30.00 10.07 35.02
C LEU A 240 -29.98 8.57 35.24
N LEU A 241 -30.74 8.04 36.21
CA LEU A 241 -30.85 6.58 36.45
C LEU A 241 -31.33 5.83 35.21
N LYS A 242 -32.39 6.31 34.55
CA LYS A 242 -32.88 5.70 33.30
C LYS A 242 -31.85 5.78 32.17
N ALA A 243 -31.08 6.86 32.12
CA ALA A 243 -30.03 7.00 31.13
C ALA A 243 -28.84 6.03 31.42
N ILE A 244 -28.53 5.78 32.68
CA ILE A 244 -27.50 4.82 33.10
C ILE A 244 -27.86 3.39 32.62
N ASP A 245 -29.11 2.98 32.61
CA ASP A 245 -29.51 1.67 32.06
C ASP A 245 -29.11 1.56 30.59
N VAL A 246 -29.45 2.56 29.77
CA VAL A 246 -29.04 2.61 28.34
C VAL A 246 -27.51 2.68 28.15
N VAL A 247 -26.82 3.37 29.04
CA VAL A 247 -25.34 3.43 29.05
C VAL A 247 -24.76 2.05 29.31
N ASN A 248 -25.29 1.34 30.31
CA ASN A 248 -24.86 -0.01 30.66
C ASN A 248 -25.10 -1.02 29.51
N ASP A 249 -26.24 -0.91 28.82
CA ASP A 249 -26.56 -1.75 27.66
C ASP A 249 -25.50 -1.55 26.56
N ASN A 250 -25.18 -0.29 26.23
CA ASN A 250 -24.15 -0.01 25.22
C ASN A 250 -22.77 -0.49 25.66
N PHE A 251 -22.37 -0.30 26.93
CA PHE A 251 -21.11 -0.85 27.43
C PHE A 251 -21.09 -2.38 27.42
N THR A 252 -22.22 -3.04 27.66
CA THR A 252 -22.32 -4.50 27.59
C THR A 252 -22.08 -5.01 26.16
N ILE A 253 -22.66 -4.32 25.16
CA ILE A 253 -22.43 -4.65 23.74
C ILE A 253 -20.95 -4.42 23.39
N SER A 254 -20.42 -3.26 23.74
CA SER A 254 -19.00 -2.92 23.53
C SER A 254 -18.06 -3.94 24.18
N LEU A 255 -18.33 -4.33 25.42
CA LEU A 255 -17.58 -5.33 26.17
C LEU A 255 -17.51 -6.66 25.42
N LYS A 256 -18.62 -7.11 24.84
CA LYS A 256 -18.68 -8.36 24.06
C LYS A 256 -17.71 -8.31 22.89
N TYR A 257 -17.68 -7.20 22.14
CA TYR A 257 -16.80 -7.03 20.99
C TYR A 257 -15.34 -6.88 21.40
N PHE A 258 -15.01 -6.06 22.40
CA PHE A 258 -13.62 -5.93 22.88
C PHE A 258 -13.07 -7.22 23.47
N LYS A 259 -13.89 -8.00 24.18
CA LYS A 259 -13.46 -9.35 24.64
C LYS A 259 -13.14 -10.28 23.49
N LYS A 260 -13.90 -10.22 22.41
CA LYS A 260 -13.68 -11.02 21.22
C LYS A 260 -12.38 -10.58 20.52
N LEU A 261 -12.18 -9.29 20.32
CA LEU A 261 -10.95 -8.69 19.79
C LEU A 261 -9.72 -9.11 20.61
N TYR A 262 -9.79 -8.95 21.94
CA TYR A 262 -8.70 -9.30 22.83
C TYR A 262 -8.36 -10.79 22.83
N LYS A 263 -9.37 -11.65 22.59
CA LYS A 263 -9.15 -13.10 22.42
C LYS A 263 -8.45 -13.42 21.10
N ILE A 264 -8.76 -12.70 20.01
CA ILE A 264 -8.15 -12.91 18.68
C ILE A 264 -6.71 -12.38 18.69
N ASN A 265 -6.52 -11.18 19.20
CA ASN A 265 -5.23 -10.51 19.30
C ASN A 265 -5.14 -9.74 20.62
N PRO A 266 -4.39 -10.24 21.64
CA PRO A 266 -4.21 -9.56 22.91
C PRO A 266 -3.39 -8.28 22.76
N ASP A 267 -4.05 -7.17 22.41
CA ASP A 267 -3.44 -5.86 22.25
C ASP A 267 -3.74 -4.95 23.46
N SER A 268 -2.75 -4.15 23.85
CA SER A 268 -2.86 -3.23 25.00
C SER A 268 -3.93 -2.17 24.81
N SER A 269 -4.23 -1.77 23.55
CA SER A 269 -5.30 -0.83 23.23
C SER A 269 -6.67 -1.40 23.61
N TYR A 270 -6.93 -2.67 23.30
CA TYR A 270 -8.18 -3.34 23.70
C TYR A 270 -8.27 -3.55 25.22
N ALA A 271 -7.15 -3.87 25.88
CA ALA A 271 -7.09 -3.96 27.33
C ALA A 271 -7.48 -2.63 28.00
N LYS A 272 -7.10 -1.50 27.43
CA LYS A 272 -7.50 -0.16 27.89
C LYS A 272 -9.02 0.00 27.88
N PHE A 273 -9.69 -0.35 26.80
CA PHE A 273 -11.16 -0.28 26.72
C PHE A 273 -11.83 -1.23 27.70
N LEU A 274 -11.36 -2.48 27.79
CA LEU A 274 -11.88 -3.47 28.72
C LEU A 274 -11.75 -2.98 30.18
N GLY A 275 -10.58 -2.47 30.56
CA GLY A 275 -10.36 -1.91 31.88
C GLY A 275 -11.30 -0.74 32.22
N ASN A 276 -11.57 0.14 31.25
CA ASN A 276 -12.47 1.27 31.41
C ASN A 276 -13.94 0.79 31.56
N ILE A 277 -14.39 -0.16 30.75
CA ILE A 277 -15.76 -0.70 30.83
C ILE A 277 -15.98 -1.39 32.18
N TYR A 278 -15.06 -2.23 32.64
CA TYR A 278 -15.18 -2.88 33.94
C TYR A 278 -15.16 -1.88 35.10
N ALA A 279 -14.41 -0.78 34.99
CA ALA A 279 -14.46 0.30 35.96
C ALA A 279 -15.84 0.98 36.02
N ARG A 280 -16.51 1.17 34.85
CA ARG A 280 -17.90 1.67 34.77
C ARG A 280 -18.89 0.73 35.43
N PHE A 281 -18.70 -0.57 35.33
CA PHE A 281 -19.49 -1.59 36.02
C PHE A 281 -19.12 -1.78 37.49
N ASN A 282 -18.19 -1.00 38.02
CA ASN A 282 -17.66 -1.12 39.39
C ASN A 282 -16.98 -2.48 39.69
N ASP A 283 -16.57 -3.22 38.66
CA ASP A 283 -15.77 -4.46 38.78
C ASP A 283 -14.28 -4.10 38.88
N LYS A 284 -13.87 -3.75 40.09
CA LYS A 284 -12.52 -3.26 40.39
C LYS A 284 -11.42 -4.31 40.10
N GLU A 285 -11.74 -5.57 40.30
CA GLU A 285 -10.80 -6.69 40.10
C GLU A 285 -10.45 -6.81 38.60
N LYS A 286 -11.46 -6.94 37.74
CA LYS A 286 -11.22 -7.01 36.27
C LYS A 286 -10.69 -5.71 35.71
N ALA A 287 -11.13 -4.57 36.21
CA ALA A 287 -10.58 -3.29 35.80
C ALA A 287 -9.05 -3.21 36.08
N ALA A 288 -8.61 -3.65 37.27
CA ALA A 288 -7.21 -3.70 37.63
C ALA A 288 -6.43 -4.74 36.77
N TYR A 289 -7.02 -5.91 36.55
CA TYR A 289 -6.42 -6.94 35.70
C TYR A 289 -6.08 -6.41 34.31
N TYR A 290 -7.06 -5.83 33.60
CA TYR A 290 -6.83 -5.31 32.25
C TYR A 290 -5.91 -4.08 32.22
N ARG A 291 -5.93 -3.21 33.25
CA ARG A 291 -4.97 -2.10 33.36
C ARG A 291 -3.53 -2.56 33.50
N ASN A 292 -3.29 -3.68 34.16
CA ASN A 292 -1.93 -4.25 34.27
C ASN A 292 -1.42 -4.84 32.96
N MET A 293 -2.30 -5.12 31.98
CA MET A 293 -1.94 -5.60 30.63
C MET A 293 -1.56 -4.47 29.65
N ILE A 294 -1.66 -3.21 30.08
CA ILE A 294 -1.32 -2.03 29.24
C ILE A 294 0.19 -1.71 29.31
N LYS A 295 0.95 -2.43 30.11
CA LYS A 295 2.39 -2.17 30.34
C LYS A 295 3.28 -2.71 29.25
#